data_4d8dcac91a1217cb4c595019cf312d3d
#
_entry.id   4d8dcac91a1217cb4c595019cf312d3d
#
_cell.length_a   1.000
_cell.length_b   1.000
_cell.length_c   1.000
_cell.angle_alpha   90.00
_cell.angle_beta   90.00
_cell.angle_gamma   90.00
#
_symmetry.space_group_name_H-M   'P 1'
#
loop_
_entity.id
_entity.type
_entity.pdbx_description
1 polymer ?
#
loop_
_entity_poly.entity_id
_entity_poly.type
_entity_poly.pdbx_seq_one_letter_code
_entity_poly.pdbx_strand_id
1 'polypeptide(L)'
;MNVGNRCNLADRRAASCHQPAFPRRGRAISGVLLLLTVLCLGACSNGESNQGQSKNAAGQEGVPVTIDTAVTKTVPVQIRAVGSVQAYASVTLKSQLDAEVARVHFSEGQAVKKGDLLFTLDQRPWEAALSQAEANVGRDRAQLQQAEAAVAQTMAASKQAEANLARDTAQLENANIQLRRYKGLIDEGAVSREMYDQIRTTATALEATIEADKAAIANTKASIQAAQATVENTKAVIKADQATVESARVQLSYTAIRAPMDARAGNLLVRAGSAVKARDDTAQMLVLNQIQPIYVSFSVPEKYLQDIKKFLAAGTLRVQASPRDKDDSPASGELSFVNNTVDSGTGTIQLKATFPNRESTLWPGQFVNVMLTLTTQPDAVVIPSQAIQTGQQGQYVYVMRPDSTVESRPVTVGLRLDGTTVIEKGVSPGDKVVTDGHLRLVSGTRVQVKNAAAAASGQAQ
;
A
#
# COMPACT_ATOMS: atom_id res chain seq x y z
N MET A 1 -45.71 23.22 27.98
CA MET A 1 -45.47 24.67 28.13
C MET A 1 -44.41 25.01 27.12
N ASN A 2 -44.80 25.32 25.92
CA ASN A 2 -45.20 26.62 25.38
C ASN A 2 -43.97 27.52 25.19
N VAL A 3 -43.67 27.76 23.99
CA VAL A 3 -43.84 28.85 23.02
C VAL A 3 -42.49 29.52 22.80
N GLY A 4 -41.96 29.77 21.66
CA GLY A 4 -42.44 30.13 20.34
C GLY A 4 -41.30 30.77 19.60
N ASN A 5 -41.18 30.43 18.38
CA ASN A 5 -41.43 31.28 17.22
C ASN A 5 -40.76 32.67 17.19
N ARG A 6 -39.90 32.91 16.22
CA ARG A 6 -40.20 33.80 15.09
C ARG A 6 -39.00 33.91 14.11
N CYS A 7 -39.34 33.69 12.88
CA CYS A 7 -38.78 34.22 11.66
C CYS A 7 -38.33 35.68 11.73
N ASN A 8 -37.30 36.05 11.03
CA ASN A 8 -37.33 37.22 10.18
C ASN A 8 -36.50 37.05 8.90
N LEU A 9 -37.22 37.23 7.87
CA LEU A 9 -36.94 37.43 6.46
C LEU A 9 -36.16 38.74 6.22
N ALA A 10 -35.55 38.73 5.03
CA ALA A 10 -35.18 39.87 4.18
C ALA A 10 -33.77 40.48 4.41
N ASP A 11 -32.87 40.31 3.48
CA ASP A 11 -32.78 41.31 2.42
C ASP A 11 -31.98 40.79 1.19
N ARG A 12 -32.59 41.07 0.07
CA ARG A 12 -32.06 40.92 -1.29
C ARG A 12 -30.96 41.97 -1.51
N ARG A 13 -29.87 41.60 -2.15
CA ARG A 13 -29.30 42.47 -3.21
C ARG A 13 -28.42 41.61 -4.18
N ALA A 14 -28.86 41.70 -5.42
CA ALA A 14 -28.20 41.26 -6.63
C ALA A 14 -26.96 42.12 -6.92
N ALA A 15 -25.93 41.47 -7.45
CA ALA A 15 -24.91 42.10 -8.31
C ALA A 15 -24.36 41.00 -9.21
N SER A 16 -24.86 40.86 -10.38
CA SER A 16 -24.45 41.33 -11.71
C SER A 16 -23.17 40.65 -12.21
N CYS A 17 -23.43 39.78 -13.18
CA CYS A 17 -22.48 39.24 -14.15
C CYS A 17 -21.68 40.34 -14.84
N HIS A 18 -20.38 40.13 -14.99
CA HIS A 18 -19.60 40.81 -16.00
C HIS A 18 -18.80 39.78 -16.79
N GLN A 19 -19.32 39.48 -17.99
CA GLN A 19 -18.52 38.94 -19.10
C GLN A 19 -17.95 40.11 -19.88
N PRO A 20 -16.69 40.10 -20.36
CA PRO A 20 -16.25 40.97 -21.41
C PRO A 20 -16.43 40.33 -22.77
N ALA A 21 -17.18 41.01 -23.59
CA ALA A 21 -17.43 40.76 -25.01
C ALA A 21 -16.16 41.09 -25.83
N PHE A 22 -15.89 40.23 -26.81
CA PHE A 22 -15.00 40.51 -27.96
C PHE A 22 -15.71 41.35 -29.01
N PRO A 23 -15.09 42.38 -29.64
CA PRO A 23 -15.68 43.06 -30.79
C PRO A 23 -15.28 42.37 -32.09
N ARG A 24 -16.31 42.01 -32.86
CA ARG A 24 -16.23 41.80 -34.30
C ARG A 24 -16.01 43.16 -34.99
N ARG A 25 -15.04 43.27 -35.87
CA ARG A 25 -15.04 44.24 -36.96
C ARG A 25 -14.74 43.53 -38.28
N GLY A 26 -15.76 43.40 -39.07
CA GLY A 26 -15.68 43.17 -40.48
C GLY A 26 -15.42 44.50 -41.24
N ARG A 27 -14.83 44.39 -42.40
CA ARG A 27 -15.11 45.24 -43.54
C ARG A 27 -14.53 44.62 -44.81
N ALA A 28 -15.43 44.33 -45.70
CA ALA A 28 -15.25 44.08 -47.14
C ALA A 28 -14.81 45.36 -47.85
N ILE A 29 -14.15 45.22 -48.97
CA ILE A 29 -14.12 46.08 -50.19
C ILE A 29 -13.26 45.25 -51.16
N SER A 30 -13.85 44.54 -52.21
CA SER A 30 -14.36 45.05 -53.44
C SER A 30 -13.29 45.72 -54.35
N GLY A 31 -13.03 45.12 -55.44
CA GLY A 31 -12.87 45.94 -56.65
C GLY A 31 -11.79 45.49 -57.63
N VAL A 32 -12.26 44.96 -58.78
CA VAL A 32 -11.92 45.44 -60.11
C VAL A 32 -10.63 44.90 -60.76
N LEU A 33 -10.72 43.96 -61.68
CA LEU A 33 -10.99 44.07 -63.13
C LEU A 33 -9.85 44.71 -63.95
N LEU A 34 -9.34 44.03 -64.87
CA LEU A 34 -8.98 44.30 -66.28
C LEU A 34 -7.73 43.50 -66.67
N LEU A 35 -7.88 42.45 -67.53
CA LEU A 35 -7.89 42.49 -69.01
C LEU A 35 -6.67 43.23 -69.60
N LEU A 36 -5.70 42.52 -70.18
CA LEU A 36 -5.21 42.81 -71.53
C LEU A 36 -4.39 41.66 -72.13
N THR A 37 -4.88 41.04 -73.11
CA THR A 37 -4.50 40.49 -74.35
C THR A 37 -3.22 41.00 -75.00
N VAL A 38 -2.73 40.22 -75.95
CA VAL A 38 -1.98 40.41 -77.16
C VAL A 38 -0.63 39.69 -77.18
N LEU A 39 -0.55 38.54 -77.82
CA LEU A 39 -0.24 38.31 -79.23
C LEU A 39 1.20 38.74 -79.60
N CYS A 40 2.05 37.75 -79.91
CA CYS A 40 2.90 37.87 -81.11
C CYS A 40 3.45 36.51 -81.54
N LEU A 41 3.13 36.28 -82.77
CA LEU A 41 3.55 35.25 -83.70
C LEU A 41 4.99 35.46 -84.17
N GLY A 42 5.61 34.42 -84.63
CA GLY A 42 6.68 34.41 -85.61
C GLY A 42 7.81 33.48 -85.20
N ALA A 43 8.35 32.66 -85.90
CA ALA A 43 8.31 32.21 -87.30
C ALA A 43 9.19 30.97 -87.43
N CYS A 44 8.87 30.17 -88.38
CA CYS A 44 9.57 28.97 -88.83
C CYS A 44 11.04 29.15 -89.17
N SER A 45 11.80 28.05 -88.98
CA SER A 45 12.84 27.71 -89.97
C SER A 45 13.14 26.22 -89.95
N ASN A 46 12.99 25.61 -91.08
CA ASN A 46 13.36 24.27 -91.47
C ASN A 46 14.86 23.97 -91.34
N GLY A 47 15.13 22.70 -91.14
CA GLY A 47 16.45 22.12 -91.35
C GLY A 47 16.39 20.61 -91.33
N GLU A 48 16.22 20.02 -92.52
CA GLU A 48 16.23 18.60 -92.84
C GLU A 48 17.61 17.93 -92.58
N SER A 49 17.48 16.62 -92.35
CA SER A 49 18.34 15.49 -92.68
C SER A 49 19.50 15.15 -91.73
N ASN A 50 19.49 14.01 -91.05
CA ASN A 50 20.13 12.83 -91.68
C ASN A 50 19.89 11.56 -90.86
N GLN A 51 19.60 10.48 -91.55
CA GLN A 51 19.52 9.13 -91.07
C GLN A 51 20.90 8.67 -90.57
N GLY A 52 20.94 8.10 -89.36
CA GLY A 52 22.04 7.29 -88.85
C GLY A 52 21.47 6.23 -87.96
N GLN A 53 21.11 5.07 -88.55
CA GLN A 53 20.91 3.86 -87.81
C GLN A 53 22.17 3.45 -87.09
N SER A 54 22.19 3.59 -85.79
CA SER A 54 23.12 2.88 -84.95
C SER A 54 22.31 1.93 -84.03
N LYS A 55 22.32 0.66 -84.38
CA LYS A 55 21.94 -0.42 -83.47
C LYS A 55 22.99 -0.45 -82.35
N ASN A 56 22.74 0.25 -81.25
CA ASN A 56 23.44 -0.03 -80.01
C ASN A 56 22.59 -1.03 -79.23
N ALA A 57 23.08 -2.25 -79.13
CA ALA A 57 22.71 -3.20 -78.09
C ALA A 57 23.01 -2.54 -76.72
N ALA A 58 22.03 -1.86 -76.16
CA ALA A 58 22.07 -1.39 -74.79
C ALA A 58 22.09 -2.67 -73.92
N GLY A 59 23.25 -3.00 -73.41
CA GLY A 59 23.36 -3.91 -72.28
C GLY A 59 22.41 -3.39 -71.20
N GLN A 60 21.47 -4.20 -70.75
CA GLN A 60 20.57 -3.90 -69.63
C GLN A 60 21.40 -3.59 -68.40
N GLU A 61 21.77 -2.31 -68.19
CA GLU A 61 22.30 -1.85 -66.91
C GLU A 61 21.24 -2.11 -65.87
N GLY A 62 21.53 -3.00 -64.92
CA GLY A 62 20.63 -3.33 -63.80
C GLY A 62 20.31 -2.05 -63.00
N VAL A 63 19.07 -1.89 -62.57
CA VAL A 63 18.68 -0.77 -61.72
C VAL A 63 19.54 -0.82 -60.42
N PRO A 64 20.25 0.26 -60.07
CA PRO A 64 21.04 0.27 -58.87
C PRO A 64 20.13 0.25 -57.62
N VAL A 65 20.33 -0.76 -56.76
CA VAL A 65 19.58 -0.97 -55.55
C VAL A 65 20.49 -1.24 -54.32
N THR A 66 20.03 -0.86 -53.16
CA THR A 66 20.60 -1.29 -51.88
C THR A 66 19.82 -2.49 -51.38
N ILE A 67 20.52 -3.53 -50.96
CA ILE A 67 19.89 -4.75 -50.41
C ILE A 67 20.36 -4.98 -48.97
N ASP A 68 19.48 -5.63 -48.21
CA ASP A 68 19.80 -6.17 -46.88
C ASP A 68 19.30 -7.61 -46.80
N THR A 69 19.83 -8.36 -45.84
CA THR A 69 19.51 -9.79 -45.71
C THR A 69 18.49 -9.99 -44.58
N ALA A 70 17.46 -10.77 -44.86
CA ALA A 70 16.51 -11.20 -43.85
C ALA A 70 17.22 -12.12 -42.84
N VAL A 71 17.23 -11.71 -41.57
CA VAL A 71 17.90 -12.45 -40.49
C VAL A 71 16.89 -12.97 -39.48
N THR A 72 17.19 -14.10 -38.85
CA THR A 72 16.44 -14.56 -37.69
C THR A 72 16.95 -13.86 -36.45
N LYS A 73 16.03 -13.31 -35.67
CA LYS A 73 16.36 -12.64 -34.40
C LYS A 73 15.29 -12.95 -33.36
N THR A 74 15.71 -13.13 -32.10
CA THR A 74 14.79 -13.19 -30.99
C THR A 74 14.23 -11.80 -30.72
N VAL A 75 12.93 -11.62 -30.83
CA VAL A 75 12.24 -10.33 -30.77
C VAL A 75 11.35 -10.29 -29.54
N PRO A 76 11.52 -9.32 -28.63
CA PRO A 76 10.62 -9.15 -27.52
C PRO A 76 9.31 -8.48 -27.97
N VAL A 77 8.17 -9.05 -27.58
CA VAL A 77 6.85 -8.44 -27.73
C VAL A 77 6.63 -7.49 -26.55
N GLN A 78 6.66 -6.20 -26.82
CA GLN A 78 6.65 -5.16 -25.81
C GLN A 78 5.49 -4.19 -25.97
N ILE A 79 4.97 -3.75 -24.82
CA ILE A 79 4.01 -2.64 -24.73
C ILE A 79 4.73 -1.44 -24.14
N ARG A 80 4.72 -0.33 -24.87
CA ARG A 80 5.26 0.95 -24.40
C ARG A 80 4.14 1.77 -23.78
N ALA A 81 4.37 2.35 -22.61
CA ALA A 81 3.44 3.21 -21.89
C ALA A 81 4.21 4.31 -21.13
N VAL A 82 3.49 5.36 -20.74
CA VAL A 82 4.02 6.35 -19.80
C VAL A 82 3.45 6.01 -18.42
N GLY A 83 4.32 5.98 -17.43
CA GLY A 83 3.95 5.70 -16.05
C GLY A 83 4.34 6.84 -15.11
N SER A 84 3.80 6.77 -13.90
CA SER A 84 4.20 7.61 -12.77
C SER A 84 4.73 6.73 -11.64
N VAL A 85 5.82 7.18 -11.05
CA VAL A 85 6.44 6.52 -9.91
C VAL A 85 5.62 6.83 -8.65
N GLN A 86 5.31 5.83 -7.87
CA GLN A 86 4.55 5.94 -6.61
C GLN A 86 5.35 5.30 -5.47
N ALA A 87 5.27 5.88 -4.29
CA ALA A 87 5.81 5.22 -3.10
C ALA A 87 5.15 3.84 -2.92
N TYR A 88 5.92 2.85 -2.47
CA TYR A 88 5.38 1.52 -2.15
C TYR A 88 4.33 1.59 -1.05
N ALA A 89 4.63 2.38 0.00
CA ALA A 89 3.71 2.75 1.05
C ALA A 89 3.96 4.20 1.44
N SER A 90 2.90 4.92 1.79
CA SER A 90 2.96 6.29 2.31
C SER A 90 2.17 6.36 3.61
N VAL A 91 2.81 6.86 4.67
CA VAL A 91 2.17 7.02 5.98
C VAL A 91 2.33 8.46 6.43
N THR A 92 1.22 9.10 6.72
CA THR A 92 1.19 10.41 7.34
C THR A 92 1.15 10.23 8.85
N LEU A 93 2.19 10.69 9.53
CA LEU A 93 2.26 10.69 10.98
C LEU A 93 1.46 11.86 11.56
N LYS A 94 0.63 11.53 12.55
CA LYS A 94 -0.18 12.49 13.31
C LYS A 94 0.01 12.22 14.80
N SER A 95 -0.20 13.24 15.63
CA SER A 95 -0.23 13.03 17.08
C SER A 95 -1.50 12.29 17.50
N GLN A 96 -1.38 11.42 18.50
CA GLN A 96 -2.50 10.78 19.17
C GLN A 96 -2.93 11.50 20.44
N LEU A 97 -2.11 12.47 20.89
CA LEU A 97 -2.32 13.25 22.11
C LEU A 97 -2.22 14.74 21.80
N ASP A 98 -2.91 15.55 22.60
CA ASP A 98 -2.73 16.99 22.62
C ASP A 98 -1.49 17.31 23.45
N ALA A 99 -0.41 17.73 22.79
CA ALA A 99 0.87 17.97 23.46
C ALA A 99 1.74 18.95 22.67
N GLU A 100 2.80 19.44 23.28
CA GLU A 100 3.87 20.19 22.63
C GLU A 100 4.97 19.27 22.14
N VAL A 101 5.54 19.53 20.97
CA VAL A 101 6.71 18.81 20.46
C VAL A 101 7.95 19.26 21.23
N ALA A 102 8.47 18.40 22.11
CA ALA A 102 9.67 18.69 22.89
C ALA A 102 10.94 18.57 22.04
N ARG A 103 11.03 17.56 21.16
CA ARG A 103 12.22 17.31 20.35
C ARG A 103 11.90 16.58 19.06
N VAL A 104 12.65 16.91 18.00
CA VAL A 104 12.69 16.21 16.71
C VAL A 104 14.05 15.49 16.61
N HIS A 105 14.02 14.21 16.22
CA HIS A 105 15.20 13.33 16.24
C HIS A 105 15.71 12.94 14.84
N PHE A 106 15.17 13.50 13.79
CA PHE A 106 15.57 13.24 12.41
C PHE A 106 15.77 14.53 11.64
N SER A 107 16.36 14.43 10.44
CA SER A 107 16.45 15.50 9.47
C SER A 107 15.54 15.23 8.28
N GLU A 108 15.09 16.32 7.62
CA GLU A 108 14.30 16.23 6.40
C GLU A 108 15.04 15.43 5.31
N GLY A 109 14.35 14.54 4.64
CA GLY A 109 14.94 13.69 3.62
C GLY A 109 15.77 12.52 4.13
N GLN A 110 15.92 12.34 5.44
CA GLN A 110 16.66 11.23 6.06
C GLN A 110 15.96 9.90 5.83
N ALA A 111 16.73 8.83 5.58
CA ALA A 111 16.24 7.47 5.63
C ALA A 111 16.08 7.04 7.10
N VAL A 112 14.93 6.52 7.45
CA VAL A 112 14.57 6.05 8.79
C VAL A 112 14.15 4.59 8.74
N LYS A 113 14.46 3.85 9.79
CA LYS A 113 14.08 2.44 9.95
C LYS A 113 12.84 2.32 10.83
N LYS A 114 12.12 1.23 10.65
CA LYS A 114 11.00 0.88 11.54
C LYS A 114 11.46 0.87 13.01
N GLY A 115 10.75 1.61 13.85
CA GLY A 115 11.05 1.75 15.29
C GLY A 115 11.91 2.95 15.64
N ASP A 116 12.57 3.63 14.69
CA ASP A 116 13.34 4.84 14.95
C ASP A 116 12.47 5.91 15.59
N LEU A 117 12.99 6.57 16.62
CA LEU A 117 12.32 7.67 17.29
C LEU A 117 12.39 8.91 16.42
N LEU A 118 11.23 9.47 16.08
CA LEU A 118 11.10 10.64 15.21
C LEU A 118 10.79 11.91 15.99
N PHE A 119 9.80 11.84 16.87
CA PHE A 119 9.39 12.96 17.71
C PHE A 119 9.25 12.51 19.15
N THR A 120 9.62 13.38 20.06
CA THR A 120 9.28 13.29 21.46
C THR A 120 8.38 14.46 21.80
N LEU A 121 7.17 14.16 22.27
CA LEU A 121 6.25 15.15 22.82
C LEU A 121 6.58 15.44 24.29
N ASP A 122 6.05 16.49 24.89
CA ASP A 122 6.20 16.78 26.31
C ASP A 122 5.61 15.64 27.14
N GLN A 123 6.46 14.90 27.86
CA GLN A 123 6.09 13.71 28.61
C GLN A 123 5.64 14.01 30.04
N ARG A 124 6.01 15.17 30.55
CA ARG A 124 5.81 15.53 31.97
C ARG A 124 4.39 15.34 32.49
N PRO A 125 3.31 15.77 31.78
CA PRO A 125 1.96 15.54 32.24
C PRO A 125 1.57 14.06 32.31
N TRP A 126 2.05 13.27 31.36
CA TRP A 126 1.74 11.84 31.23
C TRP A 126 2.54 11.00 32.22
N GLU A 127 3.79 11.36 32.50
CA GLU A 127 4.62 10.77 33.58
C GLU A 127 4.00 11.04 34.95
N ALA A 128 3.51 12.27 35.20
CA ALA A 128 2.83 12.61 36.43
C ALA A 128 1.52 11.82 36.59
N ALA A 129 0.73 11.65 35.50
CA ALA A 129 -0.49 10.84 35.53
C ALA A 129 -0.19 9.35 35.79
N LEU A 130 0.85 8.80 35.18
CA LEU A 130 1.30 7.44 35.45
C LEU A 130 1.73 7.25 36.90
N SER A 131 2.57 8.15 37.41
CA SER A 131 3.02 8.13 38.81
C SER A 131 1.86 8.21 39.80
N GLN A 132 0.87 9.04 39.52
CA GLN A 132 -0.35 9.13 40.34
C GLN A 132 -1.15 7.82 40.33
N ALA A 133 -1.31 7.19 39.15
CA ALA A 133 -2.01 5.90 39.05
C ALA A 133 -1.25 4.78 39.79
N GLU A 134 0.06 4.75 39.68
CA GLU A 134 0.91 3.78 40.39
C GLU A 134 0.85 3.98 41.92
N ALA A 135 0.81 5.24 42.39
CA ALA A 135 0.62 5.56 43.79
C ALA A 135 -0.73 5.07 44.33
N ASN A 136 -1.81 5.18 43.54
CA ASN A 136 -3.12 4.64 43.91
C ASN A 136 -3.08 3.12 44.13
N VAL A 137 -2.48 2.38 43.17
CA VAL A 137 -2.27 0.93 43.32
C VAL A 137 -1.44 0.62 44.59
N GLY A 138 -0.43 1.44 44.90
CA GLY A 138 0.37 1.30 46.11
C GLY A 138 -0.47 1.44 47.41
N ARG A 139 -1.33 2.47 47.46
CA ARG A 139 -2.28 2.68 48.54
C ARG A 139 -3.24 1.49 48.70
N ASP A 140 -3.81 1.01 47.63
CA ASP A 140 -4.81 -0.05 47.69
C ASP A 140 -4.18 -1.42 48.05
N ARG A 141 -2.94 -1.66 47.68
CA ARG A 141 -2.15 -2.80 48.19
C ARG A 141 -1.96 -2.75 49.70
N ALA A 142 -1.71 -1.57 50.29
CA ALA A 142 -1.65 -1.41 51.70
C ALA A 142 -3.01 -1.69 52.38
N GLN A 143 -4.12 -1.25 51.77
CA GLN A 143 -5.48 -1.59 52.22
C GLN A 143 -5.76 -3.10 52.15
N LEU A 144 -5.31 -3.77 51.08
CA LEU A 144 -5.41 -5.24 50.99
C LEU A 144 -4.70 -5.93 52.12
N GLN A 145 -3.47 -5.52 52.44
CA GLN A 145 -2.72 -6.08 53.52
C GLN A 145 -3.43 -5.87 54.88
N GLN A 146 -4.05 -4.72 55.09
CA GLN A 146 -4.87 -4.46 56.26
C GLN A 146 -6.13 -5.36 56.31
N ALA A 147 -6.81 -5.57 55.17
CA ALA A 147 -7.96 -6.46 55.11
C ALA A 147 -7.58 -7.93 55.33
N GLU A 148 -6.45 -8.39 54.81
CA GLU A 148 -5.89 -9.72 55.07
C GLU A 148 -5.52 -9.94 56.54
N ALA A 149 -4.97 -8.93 57.20
CA ALA A 149 -4.71 -8.97 58.64
C ALA A 149 -6.00 -9.07 59.47
N ALA A 150 -7.08 -8.39 59.04
CA ALA A 150 -8.42 -8.51 59.67
C ALA A 150 -9.01 -9.94 59.51
N VAL A 151 -8.81 -10.57 58.34
CA VAL A 151 -9.20 -11.99 58.17
C VAL A 151 -8.40 -12.88 59.13
N ALA A 152 -7.10 -12.68 59.24
CA ALA A 152 -6.27 -13.46 60.17
C ALA A 152 -6.73 -13.29 61.63
N GLN A 153 -7.09 -12.09 62.06
CA GLN A 153 -7.62 -11.81 63.38
C GLN A 153 -8.96 -12.52 63.64
N THR A 154 -9.89 -12.46 62.68
CA THR A 154 -11.18 -13.15 62.83
C THR A 154 -11.05 -14.67 62.80
N MET A 155 -10.09 -15.22 62.05
CA MET A 155 -9.75 -16.66 62.07
C MET A 155 -9.18 -17.08 63.43
N ALA A 156 -8.35 -16.27 64.05
CA ALA A 156 -7.83 -16.53 65.38
C ALA A 156 -8.97 -16.54 66.44
N ALA A 157 -9.92 -15.59 66.34
CA ALA A 157 -11.10 -15.58 67.20
C ALA A 157 -11.99 -16.81 67.00
N SER A 158 -12.16 -17.31 65.76
CA SER A 158 -12.88 -18.56 65.49
C SER A 158 -12.20 -19.77 66.13
N LYS A 159 -10.88 -19.88 66.05
CA LYS A 159 -10.13 -20.97 66.70
C LYS A 159 -10.27 -20.89 68.21
N GLN A 160 -10.29 -19.71 68.81
CA GLN A 160 -10.56 -19.56 70.25
C GLN A 160 -11.95 -20.04 70.64
N ALA A 161 -12.99 -19.69 69.84
CA ALA A 161 -14.33 -20.17 70.08
C ALA A 161 -14.46 -21.69 69.95
N GLU A 162 -13.80 -22.29 68.93
CA GLU A 162 -13.71 -23.75 68.75
C GLU A 162 -13.04 -24.46 69.95
N ALA A 163 -11.95 -23.86 70.48
CA ALA A 163 -11.28 -24.36 71.65
C ALA A 163 -12.16 -24.29 72.93
N ASN A 164 -12.96 -23.20 73.10
CA ASN A 164 -13.94 -23.10 74.18
C ASN A 164 -15.00 -24.22 74.04
N LEU A 165 -15.58 -24.42 72.88
CA LEU A 165 -16.58 -25.48 72.65
C LEU A 165 -15.97 -26.86 72.94
N ALA A 166 -14.72 -27.13 72.55
CA ALA A 166 -14.07 -28.42 72.86
C ALA A 166 -13.90 -28.65 74.38
N ARG A 167 -13.47 -27.56 75.10
CA ARG A 167 -13.38 -27.61 76.59
C ARG A 167 -14.72 -27.91 77.21
N ASP A 168 -15.78 -27.16 76.82
CA ASP A 168 -17.12 -27.26 77.45
C ASP A 168 -17.85 -28.57 77.06
N THR A 169 -17.57 -29.09 75.89
CA THR A 169 -18.01 -30.42 75.45
C THR A 169 -17.38 -31.51 76.36
N ALA A 170 -16.11 -31.46 76.70
CA ALA A 170 -15.42 -32.38 77.61
C ALA A 170 -16.00 -32.29 79.04
N GLN A 171 -16.33 -31.04 79.47
CA GLN A 171 -16.98 -30.83 80.79
C GLN A 171 -18.38 -31.44 80.83
N LEU A 172 -19.19 -31.24 79.76
CA LEU A 172 -20.52 -31.87 79.65
C LEU A 172 -20.43 -33.38 79.65
N GLU A 173 -19.49 -33.97 78.94
CA GLU A 173 -19.28 -35.42 78.91
C GLU A 173 -19.03 -35.96 80.34
N ASN A 174 -18.15 -35.26 81.12
CA ASN A 174 -17.88 -35.61 82.49
C ASN A 174 -19.12 -35.44 83.37
N ALA A 175 -19.90 -34.33 83.20
CA ALA A 175 -21.13 -34.09 83.92
C ALA A 175 -22.19 -35.19 83.60
N ASN A 176 -22.29 -35.61 82.34
CA ASN A 176 -23.20 -36.70 81.93
C ASN A 176 -22.79 -38.06 82.48
N ILE A 177 -21.49 -38.35 82.63
CA ILE A 177 -21.00 -39.57 83.32
C ILE A 177 -21.43 -39.50 84.79
N GLN A 178 -21.25 -38.38 85.45
CA GLN A 178 -21.69 -38.19 86.82
C GLN A 178 -23.21 -38.31 86.97
N LEU A 179 -23.99 -37.69 86.09
CA LEU A 179 -25.44 -37.79 86.09
C LEU A 179 -25.95 -39.24 85.99
N ARG A 180 -25.37 -40.00 85.05
CA ARG A 180 -25.69 -41.45 84.94
C ARG A 180 -25.35 -42.23 86.17
N ARG A 181 -24.21 -41.99 86.83
CA ARG A 181 -23.81 -42.65 88.09
C ARG A 181 -24.80 -42.28 89.20
N TYR A 182 -25.11 -41.00 89.36
CA TYR A 182 -25.99 -40.56 90.44
C TYR A 182 -27.49 -41.02 90.18
N LYS A 183 -27.87 -41.16 88.93
CA LYS A 183 -29.15 -41.75 88.59
C LYS A 183 -29.28 -43.21 89.11
N GLY A 184 -28.25 -44.00 88.93
CA GLY A 184 -28.26 -45.42 89.51
C GLY A 184 -28.26 -45.37 91.04
N LEU A 185 -27.50 -44.51 91.69
CA LEU A 185 -27.45 -44.37 93.15
C LEU A 185 -28.77 -43.89 93.80
N ILE A 186 -29.51 -42.97 93.10
CA ILE A 186 -30.83 -42.54 93.61
C ILE A 186 -31.89 -43.62 93.47
N ASP A 187 -31.80 -44.45 92.40
CA ASP A 187 -32.72 -45.61 92.22
C ASP A 187 -32.48 -46.67 93.30
N GLU A 188 -31.25 -46.72 93.85
CA GLU A 188 -30.85 -47.56 94.94
C GLU A 188 -31.11 -46.92 96.34
N GLY A 189 -31.56 -45.67 96.41
CA GLY A 189 -31.78 -44.95 97.64
C GLY A 189 -30.47 -44.48 98.39
N ALA A 190 -29.33 -44.51 97.73
CA ALA A 190 -28.01 -44.24 98.31
C ALA A 190 -27.64 -42.76 98.32
N VAL A 191 -28.35 -41.86 97.64
CA VAL A 191 -28.11 -40.42 97.57
C VAL A 191 -29.40 -39.58 97.70
N SER A 192 -29.34 -38.36 98.10
CA SER A 192 -30.49 -37.46 98.23
C SER A 192 -30.97 -37.01 96.85
N ARG A 193 -32.28 -36.73 96.74
CA ARG A 193 -32.88 -36.17 95.54
C ARG A 193 -32.30 -34.75 95.17
N GLU A 194 -32.00 -33.99 96.17
CA GLU A 194 -31.38 -32.66 96.01
C GLU A 194 -30.01 -32.76 95.30
N MET A 195 -29.15 -33.70 95.67
CA MET A 195 -27.85 -33.92 95.04
C MET A 195 -27.99 -34.37 93.58
N TYR A 196 -28.92 -35.24 93.27
CA TYR A 196 -29.20 -35.62 91.86
C TYR A 196 -29.73 -34.45 91.05
N ASP A 197 -30.65 -33.66 91.57
CA ASP A 197 -31.22 -32.48 90.90
C ASP A 197 -30.12 -31.40 90.66
N GLN A 198 -29.17 -31.25 91.59
CA GLN A 198 -28.01 -30.35 91.42
C GLN A 198 -27.10 -30.77 90.25
N ILE A 199 -26.77 -32.07 90.19
CA ILE A 199 -25.93 -32.60 89.09
C ILE A 199 -26.67 -32.55 87.75
N ARG A 200 -27.97 -32.80 87.71
CA ARG A 200 -28.79 -32.65 86.54
C ARG A 200 -28.85 -31.22 86.03
N THR A 201 -29.04 -30.27 86.96
CA THR A 201 -29.03 -28.84 86.62
C THR A 201 -27.69 -28.41 86.05
N THR A 202 -26.56 -28.91 86.61
CA THR A 202 -25.23 -28.68 86.10
C THR A 202 -25.03 -29.19 84.67
N ALA A 203 -25.51 -30.42 84.39
CA ALA A 203 -25.45 -30.95 83.04
C ALA A 203 -26.30 -30.14 82.05
N THR A 204 -27.52 -29.74 82.42
CA THR A 204 -28.39 -28.92 81.57
C THR A 204 -27.80 -27.51 81.35
N ALA A 205 -27.17 -26.94 82.40
CA ALA A 205 -26.50 -25.64 82.22
C ALA A 205 -25.28 -25.71 81.26
N LEU A 206 -24.50 -26.81 81.29
CA LEU A 206 -23.45 -27.07 80.33
C LEU A 206 -23.95 -27.30 78.89
N GLU A 207 -25.11 -27.98 78.70
CA GLU A 207 -25.77 -28.11 77.41
C GLU A 207 -26.12 -26.74 76.86
N ALA A 208 -26.70 -25.84 77.66
CA ALA A 208 -27.01 -24.46 77.23
C ALA A 208 -25.74 -23.66 76.88
N THR A 209 -24.62 -23.91 77.63
CA THR A 209 -23.31 -23.29 77.31
C THR A 209 -22.76 -23.75 75.97
N ILE A 210 -22.86 -25.04 75.65
CA ILE A 210 -22.46 -25.57 74.37
C ILE A 210 -23.27 -24.97 73.21
N GLU A 211 -24.58 -24.81 73.35
CA GLU A 211 -25.41 -24.11 72.33
C GLU A 211 -25.00 -22.64 72.15
N ALA A 212 -24.64 -21.97 73.22
CA ALA A 212 -24.10 -20.61 73.15
C ALA A 212 -22.74 -20.56 72.42
N ASP A 213 -21.85 -21.55 72.69
CA ASP A 213 -20.53 -21.67 71.99
C ASP A 213 -20.72 -21.98 70.49
N LYS A 214 -21.65 -22.86 70.15
CA LYS A 214 -22.00 -23.09 68.72
C LYS A 214 -22.49 -21.84 68.03
N ALA A 215 -23.33 -21.06 68.69
CA ALA A 215 -23.81 -19.77 68.15
C ALA A 215 -22.61 -18.76 68.00
N ALA A 216 -21.70 -18.74 68.98
CA ALA A 216 -20.50 -17.91 68.89
C ALA A 216 -19.60 -18.32 67.69
N ILE A 217 -19.40 -19.63 67.45
CA ILE A 217 -18.70 -20.12 66.25
C ILE A 217 -19.43 -19.73 64.97
N ALA A 218 -20.74 -19.85 64.90
CA ALA A 218 -21.48 -19.41 63.74
C ALA A 218 -21.31 -17.93 63.46
N ASN A 219 -21.32 -17.10 64.52
CA ASN A 219 -21.07 -15.64 64.38
C ASN A 219 -19.64 -15.33 63.93
N THR A 220 -18.64 -16.02 64.43
CA THR A 220 -17.24 -15.81 63.99
C THR A 220 -17.05 -16.26 62.54
N LYS A 221 -17.69 -17.38 62.10
CA LYS A 221 -17.68 -17.82 60.69
C LYS A 221 -18.31 -16.78 59.75
N ALA A 222 -19.46 -16.17 60.14
CA ALA A 222 -20.07 -15.09 59.37
C ALA A 222 -19.14 -13.86 59.31
N SER A 223 -18.47 -13.54 60.42
CA SER A 223 -17.45 -12.45 60.43
C SER A 223 -16.25 -12.73 59.53
N ILE A 224 -15.77 -13.97 59.44
CA ILE A 224 -14.74 -14.41 58.50
C ILE A 224 -15.18 -14.21 57.04
N GLN A 225 -16.39 -14.63 56.71
CA GLN A 225 -16.95 -14.45 55.37
C GLN A 225 -17.05 -12.97 55.01
N ALA A 226 -17.49 -12.11 55.89
CA ALA A 226 -17.55 -10.68 55.69
C ALA A 226 -16.15 -10.06 55.47
N ALA A 227 -15.15 -10.48 56.27
CA ALA A 227 -13.78 -10.03 56.14
C ALA A 227 -13.17 -10.52 54.79
N GLN A 228 -13.44 -11.77 54.40
CA GLN A 228 -13.03 -12.31 53.10
C GLN A 228 -13.66 -11.54 51.91
N ALA A 229 -14.94 -11.23 52.01
CA ALA A 229 -15.61 -10.41 51.01
C ALA A 229 -14.96 -9.02 50.85
N THR A 230 -14.49 -8.45 51.96
CA THR A 230 -13.72 -7.18 51.95
C THR A 230 -12.38 -7.33 51.21
N VAL A 231 -11.66 -8.45 51.45
CA VAL A 231 -10.43 -8.78 50.72
C VAL A 231 -10.68 -8.87 49.24
N GLU A 232 -11.74 -9.63 48.79
CA GLU A 232 -12.06 -9.77 47.39
C GLU A 232 -12.48 -8.44 46.76
N ASN A 233 -13.20 -7.60 47.47
CA ASN A 233 -13.57 -6.27 47.03
C ASN A 233 -12.33 -5.40 46.81
N THR A 234 -11.37 -5.41 47.77
CA THR A 234 -10.12 -4.65 47.65
C THR A 234 -9.27 -5.16 46.47
N LYS A 235 -9.21 -6.46 46.25
CA LYS A 235 -8.54 -7.05 45.07
C LYS A 235 -9.17 -6.56 43.76
N ALA A 236 -10.51 -6.47 43.69
CA ALA A 236 -11.21 -5.94 42.52
C ALA A 236 -10.87 -4.47 42.27
N VAL A 237 -10.75 -3.64 43.32
CA VAL A 237 -10.30 -2.24 43.21
C VAL A 237 -8.88 -2.18 42.67
N ILE A 238 -7.95 -2.96 43.24
CA ILE A 238 -6.55 -3.02 42.74
C ILE A 238 -6.52 -3.36 41.25
N LYS A 239 -7.33 -4.32 40.81
CA LYS A 239 -7.40 -4.70 39.39
C LYS A 239 -7.91 -3.55 38.51
N ALA A 240 -8.87 -2.77 38.97
CA ALA A 240 -9.35 -1.59 38.28
C ALA A 240 -8.29 -0.49 38.20
N ASP A 241 -7.56 -0.24 39.29
CA ASP A 241 -6.48 0.75 39.30
C ASP A 241 -5.26 0.30 38.48
N GLN A 242 -4.98 -1.00 38.42
CA GLN A 242 -3.98 -1.55 37.51
C GLN A 242 -4.34 -1.29 36.02
N ALA A 243 -5.62 -1.38 35.65
CA ALA A 243 -6.08 -1.02 34.31
C ALA A 243 -5.88 0.49 34.04
N THR A 244 -6.05 1.32 35.06
CA THR A 244 -5.77 2.77 34.97
C THR A 244 -4.28 3.04 34.78
N VAL A 245 -3.40 2.33 35.47
CA VAL A 245 -1.94 2.39 35.26
C VAL A 245 -1.58 2.00 33.82
N GLU A 246 -2.16 0.93 33.30
CA GLU A 246 -1.88 0.50 31.94
C GLU A 246 -2.37 1.53 30.92
N SER A 247 -3.54 2.12 31.12
CA SER A 247 -4.04 3.22 30.31
C SER A 247 -3.10 4.42 30.30
N ALA A 248 -2.60 4.85 31.47
CA ALA A 248 -1.64 5.95 31.59
C ALA A 248 -0.29 5.60 30.91
N ARG A 249 0.15 4.35 31.00
CA ARG A 249 1.36 3.86 30.32
C ARG A 249 1.23 3.89 28.80
N VAL A 250 0.10 3.46 28.28
CA VAL A 250 -0.20 3.54 26.84
C VAL A 250 -0.21 5.00 26.38
N GLN A 251 -0.82 5.91 27.13
CA GLN A 251 -0.82 7.35 26.82
C GLN A 251 0.60 7.91 26.82
N LEU A 252 1.42 7.56 27.80
CA LEU A 252 2.84 7.94 27.84
C LEU A 252 3.59 7.39 26.62
N SER A 253 3.28 6.18 26.16
CA SER A 253 3.93 5.61 24.98
C SER A 253 3.64 6.41 23.70
N TYR A 254 2.48 7.06 23.59
CA TYR A 254 2.13 7.90 22.44
C TYR A 254 2.91 9.22 22.39
N THR A 255 3.61 9.60 23.45
CA THR A 255 4.50 10.77 23.44
C THR A 255 5.78 10.52 22.65
N ALA A 256 6.17 9.26 22.45
CA ALA A 256 7.33 8.85 21.67
C ALA A 256 6.87 8.35 20.28
N ILE A 257 6.83 9.25 19.30
CA ILE A 257 6.37 8.93 17.94
C ILE A 257 7.50 8.27 17.17
N ARG A 258 7.28 7.03 16.75
CA ARG A 258 8.27 6.19 16.04
C ARG A 258 7.85 5.90 14.62
N ALA A 259 8.82 5.61 13.77
CA ALA A 259 8.59 5.18 12.40
C ALA A 259 7.88 3.80 12.36
N PRO A 260 6.71 3.67 11.70
CA PRO A 260 6.00 2.39 11.61
C PRO A 260 6.62 1.43 10.59
N MET A 261 7.45 1.95 9.68
CA MET A 261 8.07 1.20 8.58
C MET A 261 9.39 1.84 8.17
N ASP A 262 10.20 1.10 7.40
CA ASP A 262 11.38 1.65 6.74
C ASP A 262 10.93 2.63 5.65
N ALA A 263 11.38 3.87 5.74
CA ALA A 263 10.91 4.92 4.85
C ALA A 263 11.92 6.07 4.75
N ARG A 264 11.64 7.00 3.83
CA ARG A 264 12.30 8.28 3.77
C ARG A 264 11.40 9.35 4.35
N ALA A 265 11.93 10.16 5.25
CA ALA A 265 11.23 11.28 5.86
C ALA A 265 11.00 12.39 4.83
N GLY A 266 9.78 12.89 4.78
CA GLY A 266 9.43 14.07 3.98
C GLY A 266 9.79 15.37 4.68
N ASN A 267 9.08 16.44 4.33
CA ASN A 267 9.26 17.75 4.94
C ASN A 267 8.78 17.74 6.40
N LEU A 268 9.48 18.47 7.25
CA LEU A 268 9.13 18.69 8.64
C LEU A 268 8.01 19.74 8.74
N LEU A 269 6.79 19.30 9.01
CA LEU A 269 5.63 20.20 9.08
C LEU A 269 5.46 20.84 10.47
N VAL A 270 6.05 20.24 11.50
CA VAL A 270 6.03 20.74 12.89
C VAL A 270 7.42 20.74 13.48
N ARG A 271 7.74 21.73 14.32
CA ARG A 271 9.06 21.92 14.94
C ARG A 271 8.97 21.79 16.45
N ALA A 272 10.11 21.65 17.11
CA ALA A 272 10.16 21.74 18.57
C ALA A 272 9.53 23.06 19.04
N GLY A 273 8.70 23.00 20.07
CA GLY A 273 7.88 24.11 20.57
C GLY A 273 6.51 24.23 19.90
N SER A 274 6.21 23.44 18.85
CA SER A 274 4.87 23.44 18.22
C SER A 274 3.87 22.63 19.04
N ALA A 275 2.68 23.19 19.28
CA ALA A 275 1.57 22.47 19.85
C ALA A 275 0.88 21.62 18.77
N VAL A 276 0.68 20.35 19.04
CA VAL A 276 -0.03 19.39 18.17
C VAL A 276 -1.31 18.91 18.85
N LYS A 277 -2.36 18.69 18.07
CA LYS A 277 -3.65 18.21 18.58
C LYS A 277 -3.92 16.79 18.13
N ALA A 278 -4.52 16.00 19.01
CA ALA A 278 -4.93 14.63 18.71
C ALA A 278 -6.00 14.61 17.64
N ARG A 279 -5.85 13.68 16.68
CA ARG A 279 -6.86 13.39 15.63
C ARG A 279 -7.27 14.60 14.78
N ASP A 280 -6.48 15.65 14.75
CA ASP A 280 -6.68 16.74 13.80
C ASP A 280 -6.28 16.28 12.41
N ASP A 281 -7.22 16.24 11.48
CA ASP A 281 -6.96 15.80 10.11
C ASP A 281 -6.05 16.76 9.35
N THR A 282 -5.96 18.01 9.79
CA THR A 282 -5.10 19.04 9.22
C THR A 282 -3.69 19.06 9.84
N ALA A 283 -3.54 18.56 11.08
CA ALA A 283 -2.27 18.56 11.81
C ALA A 283 -1.38 17.38 11.43
N GLN A 284 -0.89 17.38 10.19
CA GLN A 284 0.12 16.44 9.74
C GLN A 284 1.49 16.83 10.33
N MET A 285 2.19 15.89 10.94
CA MET A 285 3.53 16.12 11.49
C MET A 285 4.63 15.80 10.49
N LEU A 286 4.50 14.68 9.78
CA LEU A 286 5.47 14.15 8.84
C LEU A 286 4.80 13.17 7.90
N VAL A 287 5.21 13.17 6.64
CA VAL A 287 4.87 12.12 5.67
C VAL A 287 6.10 11.22 5.49
N LEU A 288 5.91 9.94 5.69
CA LEU A 288 6.91 8.91 5.44
C LEU A 288 6.58 8.17 4.15
N ASN A 289 7.53 8.12 3.22
CA ASN A 289 7.39 7.41 1.96
C ASN A 289 8.38 6.27 1.88
N GLN A 290 7.88 5.05 1.70
CA GLN A 290 8.72 3.91 1.39
C GLN A 290 9.09 3.96 -0.09
N ILE A 291 10.39 4.10 -0.37
CA ILE A 291 10.94 4.22 -1.73
C ILE A 291 11.75 2.99 -2.15
N GLN A 292 11.93 2.05 -1.25
CA GLN A 292 12.64 0.77 -1.46
C GLN A 292 11.84 -0.36 -0.81
N PRO A 293 11.14 -1.20 -1.61
CA PRO A 293 10.91 -1.09 -3.05
C PRO A 293 10.02 0.11 -3.42
N ILE A 294 9.77 0.32 -4.73
CA ILE A 294 8.94 1.41 -5.25
C ILE A 294 7.98 0.88 -6.33
N TYR A 295 6.85 1.53 -6.50
CA TYR A 295 5.90 1.22 -7.57
C TYR A 295 6.06 2.16 -8.76
N VAL A 296 5.84 1.61 -9.95
CA VAL A 296 5.53 2.39 -11.15
C VAL A 296 4.11 2.01 -11.59
N SER A 297 3.25 2.99 -11.62
CA SER A 297 1.87 2.86 -12.10
C SER A 297 1.78 3.36 -13.54
N PHE A 298 1.21 2.58 -14.43
CA PHE A 298 1.05 2.92 -15.83
C PHE A 298 -0.23 2.33 -16.39
N SER A 299 -0.77 2.94 -17.43
CA SER A 299 -2.01 2.51 -18.08
C SER A 299 -1.72 1.98 -19.48
N VAL A 300 -2.38 0.89 -19.83
CA VAL A 300 -2.30 0.29 -21.17
C VAL A 300 -3.71 0.13 -21.76
N PRO A 301 -3.87 0.22 -23.10
CA PRO A 301 -5.17 -0.04 -23.74
C PRO A 301 -5.73 -1.42 -23.40
N GLU A 302 -7.06 -1.50 -23.21
CA GLU A 302 -7.75 -2.74 -22.81
C GLU A 302 -7.56 -3.91 -23.80
N LYS A 303 -7.30 -3.61 -25.06
CA LYS A 303 -7.04 -4.64 -26.09
C LYS A 303 -5.89 -5.60 -25.73
N TYR A 304 -4.94 -5.14 -24.90
CA TYR A 304 -3.81 -5.96 -24.44
C TYR A 304 -4.12 -6.79 -23.18
N LEU A 305 -5.28 -6.60 -22.55
CA LEU A 305 -5.62 -7.24 -21.28
C LEU A 305 -5.60 -8.77 -21.35
N GLN A 306 -6.11 -9.34 -22.45
CA GLN A 306 -6.16 -10.80 -22.61
C GLN A 306 -4.75 -11.38 -22.74
N ASP A 307 -3.88 -10.72 -23.50
CA ASP A 307 -2.49 -11.14 -23.66
C ASP A 307 -1.72 -11.01 -22.33
N ILE A 308 -1.90 -9.89 -21.62
CA ILE A 308 -1.28 -9.70 -20.31
C ILE A 308 -1.71 -10.79 -19.34
N LYS A 309 -3.01 -11.11 -19.25
CA LYS A 309 -3.51 -12.20 -18.38
C LYS A 309 -2.94 -13.56 -18.77
N LYS A 310 -2.89 -13.85 -20.06
CA LYS A 310 -2.36 -15.11 -20.60
C LYS A 310 -0.89 -15.29 -20.21
N PHE A 311 -0.07 -14.29 -20.45
CA PHE A 311 1.37 -14.39 -20.18
C PHE A 311 1.68 -14.27 -18.67
N LEU A 312 0.90 -13.52 -17.91
CA LEU A 312 1.03 -13.45 -16.45
C LEU A 312 0.70 -14.80 -15.78
N ALA A 313 -0.24 -15.55 -16.33
CA ALA A 313 -0.55 -16.91 -15.86
C ALA A 313 0.58 -17.91 -16.15
N ALA A 314 1.41 -17.64 -17.15
CA ALA A 314 2.56 -18.47 -17.50
C ALA A 314 3.85 -18.10 -16.72
N GLY A 315 3.89 -16.92 -16.10
CA GLY A 315 5.03 -16.46 -15.30
C GLY A 315 5.01 -14.95 -15.03
N THR A 316 6.07 -14.46 -14.38
CA THR A 316 6.24 -13.03 -14.11
C THR A 316 6.58 -12.25 -15.37
N LEU A 317 5.94 -11.09 -15.55
CA LEU A 317 6.20 -10.19 -16.66
C LEU A 317 7.24 -9.13 -16.24
N ARG A 318 8.30 -9.02 -17.03
CA ARG A 318 9.37 -8.03 -16.81
C ARG A 318 8.90 -6.65 -17.28
N VAL A 319 9.20 -5.66 -16.46
CA VAL A 319 8.90 -4.26 -16.73
C VAL A 319 10.20 -3.47 -16.62
N GLN A 320 10.48 -2.65 -17.60
CA GLN A 320 11.57 -1.70 -17.55
C GLN A 320 10.99 -0.28 -17.44
N ALA A 321 11.63 0.56 -16.63
CA ALA A 321 11.25 1.95 -16.46
C ALA A 321 12.48 2.84 -16.62
N SER A 322 12.39 3.82 -17.52
CA SER A 322 13.46 4.82 -17.76
C SER A 322 12.91 6.20 -17.44
N PRO A 323 13.60 7.04 -16.66
CA PRO A 323 13.32 8.46 -16.57
C PRO A 323 13.35 9.09 -17.96
N ARG A 324 12.49 10.08 -18.21
CA ARG A 324 12.30 10.68 -19.54
C ARG A 324 13.59 11.24 -20.18
N ASP A 325 14.53 11.66 -19.33
CA ASP A 325 15.75 12.34 -19.75
C ASP A 325 17.02 11.45 -19.70
N LYS A 326 16.87 10.18 -19.34
CA LYS A 326 18.00 9.22 -19.22
C LYS A 326 17.58 7.85 -19.76
N ASP A 327 17.90 7.59 -21.01
CA ASP A 327 17.67 6.27 -21.63
C ASP A 327 18.77 5.22 -21.31
N ASP A 328 19.88 5.65 -20.70
CA ASP A 328 21.10 4.84 -20.63
C ASP A 328 21.08 3.70 -19.57
N SER A 329 20.12 3.70 -18.65
CA SER A 329 20.05 2.63 -17.64
C SER A 329 18.62 2.42 -17.15
N PRO A 330 17.79 1.65 -17.86
CA PRO A 330 16.45 1.37 -17.45
C PRO A 330 16.45 0.55 -16.15
N ALA A 331 15.71 1.00 -15.15
CA ALA A 331 15.43 0.21 -13.96
C ALA A 331 14.61 -1.01 -14.35
N SER A 332 14.92 -2.16 -13.77
CA SER A 332 14.20 -3.42 -13.99
C SER A 332 13.29 -3.73 -12.81
N GLY A 333 12.07 -4.14 -13.12
CA GLY A 333 11.05 -4.53 -12.16
C GLY A 333 10.15 -5.62 -12.73
N GLU A 334 9.13 -5.97 -11.95
CA GLU A 334 8.18 -7.02 -12.29
C GLU A 334 6.75 -6.51 -12.14
N LEU A 335 5.87 -6.93 -13.06
CA LEU A 335 4.45 -6.63 -12.98
C LEU A 335 3.86 -7.31 -11.75
N SER A 336 3.38 -6.53 -10.79
CA SER A 336 2.86 -7.02 -9.52
C SER A 336 1.34 -6.89 -9.38
N PHE A 337 0.73 -5.99 -10.17
CA PHE A 337 -0.69 -5.74 -10.04
C PHE A 337 -1.32 -5.35 -11.38
N VAL A 338 -2.49 -5.93 -11.65
CA VAL A 338 -3.39 -5.58 -12.75
C VAL A 338 -4.70 -5.14 -12.12
N ASN A 339 -5.18 -3.95 -12.44
CA ASN A 339 -6.43 -3.47 -11.90
C ASN A 339 -7.60 -4.39 -12.31
N ASN A 340 -8.61 -4.49 -11.47
CA ASN A 340 -9.81 -5.29 -11.71
C ASN A 340 -10.85 -4.55 -12.55
N THR A 341 -10.62 -3.26 -12.85
CA THR A 341 -11.55 -2.38 -13.58
C THR A 341 -10.83 -1.69 -14.72
N VAL A 342 -11.46 -1.64 -15.88
CA VAL A 342 -11.05 -0.81 -17.01
C VAL A 342 -11.68 0.58 -16.85
N ASP A 343 -10.90 1.62 -17.04
CA ASP A 343 -11.39 2.98 -17.09
C ASP A 343 -12.17 3.18 -18.40
N SER A 344 -13.50 3.30 -18.29
CA SER A 344 -14.40 3.44 -19.44
C SER A 344 -14.25 4.78 -20.17
N GLY A 345 -13.70 5.80 -19.51
CA GLY A 345 -13.47 7.12 -20.13
C GLY A 345 -12.27 7.12 -21.07
N THR A 346 -11.26 6.31 -20.78
CA THR A 346 -10.00 6.24 -21.54
C THR A 346 -9.80 4.93 -22.29
N GLY A 347 -10.61 3.88 -22.00
CA GLY A 347 -10.45 2.53 -22.57
C GLY A 347 -9.12 1.88 -22.14
N THR A 348 -8.61 2.22 -20.96
CA THR A 348 -7.32 1.72 -20.47
C THR A 348 -7.47 0.95 -19.17
N ILE A 349 -6.52 0.05 -18.92
CA ILE A 349 -6.39 -0.64 -17.64
C ILE A 349 -5.10 -0.22 -16.96
N GLN A 350 -5.21 0.07 -15.65
CA GLN A 350 -4.06 0.45 -14.82
C GLN A 350 -3.31 -0.79 -14.37
N LEU A 351 -2.00 -0.72 -14.48
CA LEU A 351 -1.04 -1.72 -14.05
C LEU A 351 -0.08 -1.10 -13.04
N LYS A 352 0.46 -1.91 -12.13
CA LYS A 352 1.57 -1.51 -11.27
C LYS A 352 2.69 -2.55 -11.35
N ALA A 353 3.89 -2.07 -11.46
CA ALA A 353 5.10 -2.90 -11.40
C ALA A 353 5.94 -2.49 -10.18
N THR A 354 6.56 -3.49 -9.56
CA THR A 354 7.43 -3.31 -8.39
C THR A 354 8.88 -3.28 -8.82
N PHE A 355 9.60 -2.27 -8.37
CA PHE A 355 11.04 -2.09 -8.63
C PHE A 355 11.81 -2.10 -7.31
N PRO A 356 12.94 -2.80 -7.21
CA PRO A 356 13.77 -2.83 -5.99
C PRO A 356 14.30 -1.45 -5.59
N ASN A 357 14.63 -0.61 -6.57
CA ASN A 357 15.10 0.78 -6.44
C ASN A 357 16.27 0.97 -5.46
N ARG A 358 17.23 0.05 -5.46
CA ARG A 358 18.36 0.06 -4.50
C ARG A 358 19.23 1.32 -4.61
N GLU A 359 19.37 1.85 -5.83
CA GLU A 359 20.14 3.07 -6.10
C GLU A 359 19.32 4.35 -5.99
N SER A 360 18.03 4.23 -5.61
CA SER A 360 17.11 5.38 -5.48
C SER A 360 17.02 6.24 -6.77
N THR A 361 17.15 5.61 -7.93
CA THR A 361 17.05 6.27 -9.24
C THR A 361 15.63 6.70 -9.58
N LEU A 362 14.63 5.94 -9.09
CA LEU A 362 13.22 6.27 -9.23
C LEU A 362 12.74 7.04 -8.00
N TRP A 363 12.01 8.15 -8.26
CA TRP A 363 11.53 9.02 -7.21
C TRP A 363 10.00 9.19 -7.27
N PRO A 364 9.27 9.13 -6.14
CA PRO A 364 7.82 9.31 -6.14
C PRO A 364 7.40 10.61 -6.81
N GLY A 365 6.38 10.54 -7.68
CA GLY A 365 5.89 11.67 -8.48
C GLY A 365 6.58 11.85 -9.83
N GLN A 366 7.66 11.15 -10.10
CA GLN A 366 8.38 11.21 -11.38
C GLN A 366 7.61 10.49 -12.49
N PHE A 367 7.60 11.05 -13.71
CA PHE A 367 7.12 10.37 -14.89
C PHE A 367 8.25 9.57 -15.54
N VAL A 368 7.90 8.35 -15.98
CA VAL A 368 8.86 7.40 -16.57
C VAL A 368 8.27 6.78 -17.84
N ASN A 369 9.15 6.47 -18.80
CA ASN A 369 8.81 5.61 -19.92
C ASN A 369 8.85 4.16 -19.44
N VAL A 370 7.75 3.44 -19.65
CA VAL A 370 7.59 2.05 -19.22
C VAL A 370 7.56 1.13 -20.42
N MET A 371 8.30 0.05 -20.35
CA MET A 371 8.35 -1.02 -21.34
C MET A 371 8.00 -2.33 -20.69
N LEU A 372 6.78 -2.83 -20.95
CA LEU A 372 6.29 -4.12 -20.46
C LEU A 372 6.59 -5.18 -21.51
N THR A 373 7.41 -6.16 -21.18
CA THR A 373 7.72 -7.31 -22.05
C THR A 373 6.74 -8.44 -21.74
N LEU A 374 5.88 -8.79 -22.71
CA LEU A 374 4.91 -9.87 -22.58
C LEU A 374 5.55 -11.25 -22.81
N THR A 375 6.30 -11.35 -23.89
CA THR A 375 6.98 -12.58 -24.30
C THR A 375 8.14 -12.25 -25.22
N THR A 376 8.96 -13.23 -25.51
CA THR A 376 10.00 -13.16 -26.54
C THR A 376 9.66 -14.17 -27.63
N GLN A 377 9.62 -13.72 -28.88
CA GLN A 377 9.43 -14.60 -30.03
C GLN A 377 10.79 -15.03 -30.55
N PRO A 378 11.19 -16.29 -30.34
CA PRO A 378 12.42 -16.79 -30.90
C PRO A 378 12.32 -16.94 -32.42
N ASP A 379 13.44 -16.88 -33.13
CA ASP A 379 13.56 -17.14 -34.55
C ASP A 379 12.60 -16.34 -35.47
N ALA A 380 12.25 -15.13 -35.04
CA ALA A 380 11.48 -14.23 -35.88
C ALA A 380 12.28 -13.70 -37.06
N VAL A 381 11.73 -13.82 -38.26
CA VAL A 381 12.38 -13.27 -39.47
C VAL A 381 12.19 -11.76 -39.48
N VAL A 382 13.29 -11.03 -39.43
CA VAL A 382 13.27 -9.55 -39.42
C VAL A 382 13.93 -8.99 -40.67
N ILE A 383 13.34 -7.93 -41.19
CA ILE A 383 13.90 -7.14 -42.31
C ILE A 383 13.91 -5.66 -41.94
N PRO A 384 14.76 -4.82 -42.56
CA PRO A 384 14.64 -3.37 -42.40
C PRO A 384 13.28 -2.85 -42.81
N SER A 385 12.67 -1.96 -42.00
CA SER A 385 11.32 -1.42 -42.25
C SER A 385 11.22 -0.69 -43.59
N GLN A 386 12.35 -0.17 -44.10
CA GLN A 386 12.45 0.53 -45.39
C GLN A 386 12.19 -0.41 -46.62
N ALA A 387 12.41 -1.72 -46.42
CA ALA A 387 12.18 -2.69 -47.52
C ALA A 387 10.72 -2.96 -47.80
N ILE A 388 9.82 -2.58 -46.89
CA ILE A 388 8.37 -2.86 -47.00
C ILE A 388 7.71 -1.76 -47.80
N GLN A 389 7.07 -2.18 -48.90
CA GLN A 389 6.29 -1.31 -49.80
C GLN A 389 4.77 -1.56 -49.62
N THR A 390 3.98 -0.52 -49.83
CA THR A 390 2.52 -0.62 -49.76
C THR A 390 1.94 -0.43 -51.19
N GLY A 391 1.24 -1.41 -51.70
CA GLY A 391 0.59 -1.41 -52.99
C GLY A 391 -0.91 -1.61 -52.90
N GLN A 392 -1.58 -1.68 -54.07
CA GLN A 392 -3.03 -1.86 -54.15
C GLN A 392 -3.51 -3.23 -53.59
N GLN A 393 -2.63 -4.24 -53.62
CA GLN A 393 -2.93 -5.59 -53.14
C GLN A 393 -2.41 -5.86 -51.71
N GLY A 394 -1.94 -4.82 -51.02
CA GLY A 394 -1.38 -4.94 -49.67
C GLY A 394 0.12 -4.62 -49.58
N GLN A 395 0.75 -5.10 -48.53
CA GLN A 395 2.19 -4.89 -48.28
C GLN A 395 3.00 -5.97 -49.01
N TYR A 396 4.12 -5.55 -49.63
CA TYR A 396 5.03 -6.44 -50.34
C TYR A 396 6.46 -6.00 -50.20
N VAL A 397 7.39 -6.89 -50.51
CA VAL A 397 8.83 -6.63 -50.57
C VAL A 397 9.38 -7.09 -51.91
N TYR A 398 10.47 -6.46 -52.35
CA TYR A 398 11.24 -6.96 -53.46
C TYR A 398 12.36 -7.87 -52.94
N VAL A 399 12.31 -9.15 -53.32
CA VAL A 399 13.33 -10.16 -53.00
C VAL A 399 14.20 -10.36 -54.24
N MET A 400 15.51 -10.28 -54.06
CA MET A 400 16.49 -10.53 -55.12
C MET A 400 16.68 -12.03 -55.30
N ARG A 401 16.53 -12.51 -56.49
CA ARG A 401 16.83 -13.90 -56.91
C ARG A 401 18.34 -14.11 -57.22
N PRO A 402 18.83 -15.35 -57.28
CA PRO A 402 20.21 -15.63 -57.66
C PRO A 402 20.63 -15.12 -59.02
N ASP A 403 19.68 -14.94 -59.95
CA ASP A 403 19.88 -14.42 -61.33
C ASP A 403 19.98 -12.89 -61.40
N SER A 404 20.07 -12.22 -60.26
CA SER A 404 20.06 -10.76 -60.10
C SER A 404 18.78 -10.08 -60.62
N THR A 405 17.67 -10.78 -60.65
CA THR A 405 16.34 -10.21 -60.88
C THR A 405 15.62 -10.05 -59.55
N VAL A 406 14.64 -9.11 -59.50
CA VAL A 406 13.79 -8.93 -58.31
C VAL A 406 12.40 -9.49 -58.52
N GLU A 407 11.85 -10.09 -57.50
CA GLU A 407 10.48 -10.57 -57.44
C GLU A 407 9.71 -9.77 -56.37
N SER A 408 8.53 -9.24 -56.78
CA SER A 408 7.58 -8.67 -55.83
C SER A 408 6.87 -9.80 -55.11
N ARG A 409 7.07 -9.91 -53.80
CA ARG A 409 6.49 -10.95 -52.96
C ARG A 409 5.56 -10.32 -51.89
N PRO A 410 4.30 -10.71 -51.84
CA PRO A 410 3.37 -10.22 -50.82
C PRO A 410 3.85 -10.72 -49.44
N VAL A 411 3.77 -9.85 -48.44
CA VAL A 411 4.20 -10.16 -47.06
C VAL A 411 3.13 -9.86 -46.02
N THR A 412 3.05 -10.71 -44.99
CA THR A 412 2.30 -10.41 -43.78
C THR A 412 3.23 -9.82 -42.78
N VAL A 413 2.99 -8.55 -42.47
CA VAL A 413 3.83 -7.79 -41.55
C VAL A 413 3.34 -8.01 -40.13
N GLY A 414 4.22 -8.39 -39.20
CA GLY A 414 3.98 -8.54 -37.79
C GLY A 414 4.41 -7.30 -37.01
N LEU A 415 5.16 -7.52 -35.92
CA LEU A 415 5.61 -6.47 -35.01
C LEU A 415 6.65 -5.57 -35.69
N ARG A 416 6.46 -4.25 -35.58
CA ARG A 416 7.45 -3.23 -35.97
C ARG A 416 8.32 -2.86 -34.78
N LEU A 417 9.62 -2.92 -34.99
CA LEU A 417 10.65 -2.51 -34.03
C LEU A 417 11.42 -1.30 -34.59
N ASP A 418 12.19 -0.65 -33.75
CA ASP A 418 13.00 0.50 -34.18
C ASP A 418 13.91 0.14 -35.34
N GLY A 419 13.55 0.60 -36.56
CA GLY A 419 14.28 0.38 -37.80
C GLY A 419 14.08 -0.99 -38.48
N THR A 420 13.52 -2.01 -37.80
CA THR A 420 13.28 -3.35 -38.36
C THR A 420 11.82 -3.79 -38.17
N THR A 421 11.38 -4.73 -39.00
CA THR A 421 10.01 -5.25 -38.92
C THR A 421 10.03 -6.78 -39.02
N VAL A 422 9.24 -7.41 -38.15
CA VAL A 422 9.03 -8.87 -38.18
C VAL A 422 8.14 -9.22 -39.35
N ILE A 423 8.50 -10.22 -40.13
CA ILE A 423 7.67 -10.74 -41.18
C ILE A 423 7.14 -12.12 -40.78
N GLU A 424 5.84 -12.26 -40.73
CA GLU A 424 5.17 -13.52 -40.38
C GLU A 424 5.11 -14.49 -41.55
N LYS A 425 4.89 -13.96 -42.80
CA LYS A 425 4.79 -14.75 -44.01
C LYS A 425 5.37 -13.98 -45.19
N GLY A 426 5.99 -14.69 -46.11
CA GLY A 426 6.43 -14.16 -47.40
C GLY A 426 7.93 -14.00 -47.60
N VAL A 427 8.73 -14.02 -46.53
CA VAL A 427 10.20 -13.93 -46.57
C VAL A 427 10.81 -15.06 -45.77
N SER A 428 11.85 -15.69 -46.28
CA SER A 428 12.60 -16.72 -45.60
C SER A 428 13.94 -16.16 -45.05
N PRO A 429 14.47 -16.74 -43.98
CA PRO A 429 15.80 -16.38 -43.49
C PRO A 429 16.85 -16.52 -44.62
N GLY A 430 17.68 -15.48 -44.78
CA GLY A 430 18.68 -15.43 -45.82
C GLY A 430 18.22 -14.79 -47.14
N ASP A 431 16.94 -14.51 -47.32
CA ASP A 431 16.45 -13.76 -48.49
C ASP A 431 17.07 -12.35 -48.50
N LYS A 432 17.49 -11.92 -49.71
CA LYS A 432 18.01 -10.57 -49.92
C LYS A 432 16.88 -9.65 -50.33
N VAL A 433 16.53 -8.68 -49.45
CA VAL A 433 15.44 -7.72 -49.66
C VAL A 433 15.99 -6.37 -50.08
N VAL A 434 15.30 -5.70 -51.02
CA VAL A 434 15.69 -4.35 -51.48
C VAL A 434 15.22 -3.32 -50.47
N THR A 435 16.15 -2.50 -49.99
CA THR A 435 15.87 -1.42 -48.99
C THR A 435 15.82 -0.03 -49.63
N ASP A 436 16.48 0.17 -50.79
CA ASP A 436 16.46 1.43 -51.51
C ASP A 436 16.54 1.20 -53.02
N GLY A 437 16.03 2.15 -53.83
CA GLY A 437 15.95 2.05 -55.31
C GLY A 437 14.66 1.41 -55.83
N HIS A 438 13.68 1.11 -54.99
CA HIS A 438 12.46 0.36 -55.33
C HIS A 438 11.51 1.10 -56.27
N LEU A 439 11.57 2.46 -56.37
CA LEU A 439 10.70 3.25 -57.25
C LEU A 439 10.77 2.90 -58.77
N ARG A 440 11.86 2.26 -59.21
CA ARG A 440 12.10 1.88 -60.57
C ARG A 440 11.98 0.38 -60.82
N LEU A 441 11.54 -0.37 -59.83
CA LEU A 441 11.47 -1.81 -59.88
C LEU A 441 10.08 -2.33 -60.25
N VAL A 442 10.07 -3.29 -61.16
CA VAL A 442 8.93 -4.13 -61.48
C VAL A 442 9.40 -5.57 -61.31
N SER A 443 8.47 -6.49 -61.03
CA SER A 443 8.81 -7.92 -60.96
C SER A 443 9.53 -8.38 -62.23
N GLY A 444 10.72 -9.02 -62.10
CA GLY A 444 11.56 -9.44 -63.23
C GLY A 444 12.64 -8.42 -63.63
N THR A 445 12.68 -7.22 -63.07
CA THR A 445 13.74 -6.24 -63.38
C THR A 445 15.10 -6.73 -62.88
N ARG A 446 16.13 -6.62 -63.71
CA ARG A 446 17.52 -6.91 -63.36
C ARG A 446 18.09 -5.78 -62.50
N VAL A 447 18.72 -6.10 -61.40
CA VAL A 447 19.24 -5.13 -60.45
C VAL A 447 20.77 -5.26 -60.32
N GLN A 448 21.39 -4.14 -60.03
CA GLN A 448 22.82 -4.05 -59.68
C GLN A 448 22.93 -3.57 -58.23
N VAL A 449 23.55 -4.39 -57.38
CA VAL A 449 23.73 -4.10 -55.94
C VAL A 449 24.74 -2.97 -55.79
N LYS A 450 24.30 -1.84 -55.21
CA LYS A 450 25.19 -0.82 -54.68
C LYS A 450 25.69 -1.25 -53.32
N ASN A 451 27.04 -1.43 -53.14
CA ASN A 451 27.60 -1.67 -51.83
C ASN A 451 27.36 -0.43 -50.95
N ALA A 452 26.67 -0.62 -49.85
CA ALA A 452 26.35 0.44 -48.89
C ALA A 452 27.60 1.13 -48.26
N ALA A 453 28.79 0.56 -48.43
CA ALA A 453 30.05 1.12 -47.91
C ALA A 453 30.51 2.42 -48.63
N ALA A 454 29.97 2.76 -49.81
CA ALA A 454 30.40 3.95 -50.57
C ALA A 454 29.55 5.21 -50.34
N ALA A 455 28.42 5.12 -49.66
CA ALA A 455 27.54 6.25 -49.43
C ALA A 455 27.85 7.07 -48.14
N ALA A 456 28.66 6.54 -47.24
CA ALA A 456 29.06 7.21 -46.01
C ALA A 456 30.23 8.18 -46.15
N SER A 457 30.93 8.17 -47.29
CA SER A 457 32.10 9.06 -47.55
C SER A 457 31.79 10.29 -48.40
N GLY A 458 30.55 10.48 -48.82
CA GLY A 458 30.13 11.57 -49.71
C GLY A 458 29.42 12.78 -49.09
N GLN A 459 29.27 12.81 -47.76
CA GLN A 459 28.60 13.95 -47.06
C GLN A 459 29.53 14.67 -46.07
N ALA A 460 30.82 14.69 -46.30
CA ALA A 460 31.75 15.58 -45.62
C ALA A 460 32.52 16.42 -46.69
N GLN A 461 31.82 17.38 -47.27
CA GLN A 461 32.39 18.59 -47.85
C GLN A 461 31.41 19.74 -47.69
#